data_75e4cac03e3c5aa1bfae6f5a780c25b5
#
_entry.id   75e4cac03e3c5aa1bfae6f5a780c25b5
#
_cell.length_a   1.000
_cell.length_b   1.000
_cell.length_c   1.000
_cell.angle_alpha   90.00
_cell.angle_beta   90.00
_cell.angle_gamma   90.00
#
_symmetry.space_group_name_H-M   'P 1'
#
loop_
_entity.id
_entity.type
_entity.pdbx_description
1 polymer ?
#
loop_
_entity_poly.entity_id
_entity_poly.type
_entity_poly.pdbx_seq_one_letter_code
_entity_poly.pdbx_strand_id
1 'polypeptide(L)'
;MSKTPINLKFTKDEIKKGCAELKKIGIPEEAKIVLLCVRDSAYLDNIHKSMDYNYRKDWTYHNYRDCNIDNFVLVSEQLAEMGYYVLRMGVAVKKPLESNNPMVIDYANNDMRTDFMDIYLASICEFVISTGNGGDAPAVACFRKPCVYVNYCPILYLFTFISNSLAITKHHISTINNKELTFKEIISNNVGACMQSECFEQNGVVLIENTPEEICDVAMEMVEKLTDSWTPMSIDSMLQSTFWDIFPNTKPINGEVLHGEIRMTYGSNFLRNNTWWLK
;
A
#
# COMPACT_ATOMS: atom_id res chain seq x y z
N MET A 1 13.29 -11.17 7.74
CA MET A 1 12.96 -11.61 6.37
C MET A 1 13.84 -10.92 5.31
N SER A 2 13.91 -9.61 5.20
CA SER A 2 14.71 -8.90 4.17
C SER A 2 16.21 -9.24 4.14
N LYS A 3 16.75 -9.82 5.20
CA LYS A 3 18.16 -10.29 5.29
C LYS A 3 18.37 -11.72 4.80
N THR A 4 17.33 -12.43 4.39
CA THR A 4 17.40 -13.80 3.90
C THR A 4 17.09 -13.86 2.40
N PRO A 5 17.70 -14.78 1.63
CA PRO A 5 17.39 -14.95 0.22
C PRO A 5 15.93 -15.39 0.01
N ILE A 6 15.43 -15.14 -1.21
CA ILE A 6 14.13 -15.65 -1.64
C ILE A 6 14.25 -17.15 -1.83
N ASN A 7 13.40 -17.91 -1.15
CA ASN A 7 13.42 -19.39 -1.20
C ASN A 7 12.35 -19.98 -2.14
N LEU A 8 11.33 -19.19 -2.50
CA LEU A 8 10.28 -19.63 -3.43
C LEU A 8 10.75 -19.48 -4.87
N LYS A 9 10.60 -20.54 -5.64
CA LYS A 9 10.93 -20.57 -7.08
C LYS A 9 9.88 -21.36 -7.81
N PHE A 10 9.47 -20.87 -8.97
CA PHE A 10 8.61 -21.61 -9.88
C PHE A 10 9.42 -22.66 -10.63
N THR A 11 8.81 -23.82 -10.89
CA THR A 11 9.31 -24.82 -11.81
C THR A 11 9.21 -24.34 -13.26
N LYS A 12 9.91 -24.98 -14.18
CA LYS A 12 9.83 -24.64 -15.61
C LYS A 12 8.41 -24.73 -16.17
N ASP A 13 7.63 -25.71 -15.71
CA ASP A 13 6.25 -25.89 -16.17
C ASP A 13 5.32 -24.80 -15.62
N GLU A 14 5.52 -24.39 -14.37
CA GLU A 14 4.78 -23.26 -13.79
C GLU A 14 5.13 -21.93 -14.49
N ILE A 15 6.39 -21.69 -14.82
CA ILE A 15 6.80 -20.51 -15.60
C ILE A 15 6.09 -20.54 -16.97
N LYS A 16 6.14 -21.67 -17.69
CA LYS A 16 5.45 -21.83 -18.97
C LYS A 16 3.95 -21.60 -18.86
N LYS A 17 3.33 -22.10 -17.79
CA LYS A 17 1.91 -21.85 -17.50
C LYS A 17 1.67 -20.37 -17.25
N GLY A 18 2.48 -19.71 -16.43
CA GLY A 18 2.38 -18.27 -16.14
C GLY A 18 2.46 -17.40 -17.38
N CYS A 19 3.46 -17.64 -18.26
CA CYS A 19 3.59 -16.94 -19.54
C CYS A 19 2.35 -17.17 -20.46
N ALA A 20 1.81 -18.36 -20.48
CA ALA A 20 0.61 -18.64 -21.27
C ALA A 20 -0.62 -17.91 -20.73
N GLU A 21 -0.78 -17.79 -19.41
CA GLU A 21 -1.87 -17.04 -18.80
C GLU A 21 -1.70 -15.52 -18.99
N LEU A 22 -0.47 -14.96 -18.88
CA LEU A 22 -0.19 -13.56 -19.20
C LEU A 22 -0.65 -13.21 -20.60
N LYS A 23 -0.33 -14.08 -21.57
CA LYS A 23 -0.73 -13.89 -22.97
C LYS A 23 -2.25 -13.86 -23.15
N LYS A 24 -3.00 -14.68 -22.39
CA LYS A 24 -4.48 -14.67 -22.43
C LYS A 24 -5.05 -13.35 -21.89
N ILE A 25 -4.41 -12.75 -20.89
CA ILE A 25 -4.80 -11.47 -20.33
C ILE A 25 -4.38 -10.29 -21.22
N GLY A 26 -3.61 -10.56 -22.29
CA GLY A 26 -3.11 -9.54 -23.21
C GLY A 26 -1.81 -8.87 -22.76
N ILE A 27 -1.08 -9.48 -21.82
CA ILE A 27 0.18 -8.95 -21.28
C ILE A 27 1.36 -9.65 -21.97
N PRO A 28 2.30 -8.92 -22.60
CA PRO A 28 3.53 -9.46 -23.13
C PRO A 28 4.42 -10.11 -22.04
N GLU A 29 5.18 -11.11 -22.40
CA GLU A 29 6.06 -11.83 -21.47
C GLU A 29 7.11 -10.91 -20.83
N GLU A 30 7.64 -9.94 -21.58
CA GLU A 30 8.64 -8.96 -21.15
C GLU A 30 8.04 -7.67 -20.54
N ALA A 31 6.74 -7.67 -20.26
CA ALA A 31 6.05 -6.50 -19.73
C ALA A 31 6.54 -6.13 -18.32
N LYS A 32 6.74 -4.85 -18.10
CA LYS A 32 6.91 -4.31 -16.76
C LYS A 32 5.55 -4.23 -16.06
N ILE A 33 5.39 -4.89 -14.94
CA ILE A 33 4.10 -5.03 -14.26
C ILE A 33 4.15 -4.34 -12.90
N VAL A 34 3.12 -3.54 -12.62
CA VAL A 34 2.84 -2.98 -11.29
C VAL A 34 1.55 -3.57 -10.77
N LEU A 35 1.57 -4.07 -9.54
CA LEU A 35 0.37 -4.58 -8.89
C LEU A 35 -0.27 -3.49 -8.02
N LEU A 36 -1.57 -3.31 -8.16
CA LEU A 36 -2.37 -2.38 -7.38
C LEU A 36 -3.26 -3.14 -6.40
N CYS A 37 -2.93 -3.07 -5.11
CA CYS A 37 -3.61 -3.76 -4.03
C CYS A 37 -4.38 -2.75 -3.14
N VAL A 38 -5.55 -2.32 -3.58
CA VAL A 38 -6.41 -1.36 -2.87
C VAL A 38 -7.45 -2.11 -2.06
N ARG A 39 -7.51 -1.80 -0.76
CA ARG A 39 -8.47 -2.41 0.15
C ARG A 39 -9.84 -1.76 0.03
N ASP A 40 -10.86 -2.59 -0.04
CA ASP A 40 -12.25 -2.28 0.30
C ASP A 40 -12.85 -3.40 1.16
N SER A 41 -14.09 -3.26 1.64
CA SER A 41 -14.67 -4.26 2.53
C SER A 41 -15.23 -5.50 1.82
N ALA A 42 -15.31 -5.54 0.48
CA ALA A 42 -16.02 -6.59 -0.26
C ALA A 42 -15.54 -8.01 0.06
N TYR A 43 -14.22 -8.18 0.21
CA TYR A 43 -13.65 -9.48 0.54
C TYR A 43 -14.14 -10.00 1.91
N LEU A 44 -14.09 -9.15 2.94
CA LEU A 44 -14.53 -9.52 4.27
C LEU A 44 -16.06 -9.70 4.34
N ASP A 45 -16.81 -8.84 3.66
CA ASP A 45 -18.27 -8.94 3.54
C ASP A 45 -18.71 -10.25 2.88
N ASN A 46 -17.93 -10.75 1.90
CA ASN A 46 -18.23 -12.00 1.19
C ASN A 46 -17.83 -13.26 1.98
N ILE A 47 -16.65 -13.24 2.63
CA ILE A 47 -16.23 -14.35 3.51
C ILE A 47 -17.26 -14.57 4.62
N HIS A 48 -17.82 -13.51 5.13
CA HIS A 48 -18.84 -13.52 6.14
C HIS A 48 -20.09 -14.34 5.77
N LYS A 49 -20.49 -14.30 4.48
CA LYS A 49 -21.64 -15.05 3.97
C LYS A 49 -21.37 -16.54 3.84
N SER A 50 -20.10 -16.95 3.81
CA SER A 50 -19.67 -18.34 3.54
C SER A 50 -19.14 -19.10 4.75
N MET A 51 -18.89 -18.43 5.88
CA MET A 51 -18.32 -19.08 7.09
C MET A 51 -19.37 -19.42 8.14
N ASP A 52 -19.19 -20.60 8.73
CA ASP A 52 -20.03 -21.17 9.76
C ASP A 52 -20.06 -20.35 11.06
N TYR A 53 -21.11 -20.47 11.80
CA TYR A 53 -21.72 -19.76 12.92
C TYR A 53 -20.82 -19.15 14.05
N ASN A 54 -19.53 -19.39 14.09
CA ASN A 54 -18.62 -18.98 15.20
C ASN A 54 -17.65 -17.86 14.88
N TYR A 55 -17.65 -17.28 13.69
CA TYR A 55 -16.77 -16.17 13.31
C TYR A 55 -17.43 -14.81 13.55
N ARG A 56 -16.61 -13.76 13.85
CA ARG A 56 -17.09 -12.40 14.05
C ARG A 56 -17.98 -11.96 12.88
N LYS A 57 -19.22 -11.59 13.19
CA LYS A 57 -20.24 -11.21 12.20
C LYS A 57 -20.02 -9.79 11.62
N ASP A 58 -19.11 -9.01 12.16
CA ASP A 58 -18.94 -7.61 11.79
C ASP A 58 -17.43 -7.28 11.66
N TRP A 59 -17.05 -6.81 10.49
CA TRP A 59 -15.70 -6.36 10.16
C TRP A 59 -15.63 -4.84 9.95
N THR A 60 -16.71 -4.10 10.22
CA THR A 60 -16.79 -2.65 10.00
C THR A 60 -15.76 -1.88 10.82
N TYR A 61 -15.30 -2.45 11.93
CA TYR A 61 -14.24 -1.86 12.75
C TYR A 61 -12.91 -1.69 11.99
N HIS A 62 -12.76 -2.34 10.82
CA HIS A 62 -11.61 -2.19 9.94
C HIS A 62 -11.82 -1.20 8.78
N ASN A 63 -13.00 -0.55 8.68
CA ASN A 63 -13.32 0.33 7.56
C ASN A 63 -12.44 1.58 7.49
N TYR A 64 -11.79 1.96 8.58
CA TYR A 64 -10.77 3.02 8.59
C TYR A 64 -9.65 2.79 7.56
N ARG A 65 -9.46 1.54 7.10
CA ARG A 65 -8.45 1.15 6.10
C ARG A 65 -9.00 1.13 4.67
N ASP A 66 -10.31 1.22 4.48
CA ASP A 66 -10.92 1.16 3.15
C ASP A 66 -10.54 2.41 2.34
N CYS A 67 -10.42 2.22 1.03
CA CYS A 67 -9.99 3.25 0.10
C CYS A 67 -10.85 3.23 -1.16
N ASN A 68 -11.04 4.42 -1.73
CA ASN A 68 -11.73 4.58 -2.99
C ASN A 68 -10.78 4.31 -4.15
N ILE A 69 -11.11 3.33 -4.99
CA ILE A 69 -10.31 2.94 -6.16
C ILE A 69 -10.13 4.09 -7.17
N ASP A 70 -11.07 5.05 -7.24
CA ASP A 70 -10.98 6.18 -8.17
C ASP A 70 -9.75 7.06 -7.91
N ASN A 71 -9.27 7.13 -6.66
CA ASN A 71 -8.07 7.88 -6.33
C ASN A 71 -6.80 7.27 -6.94
N PHE A 72 -6.88 6.05 -7.49
CA PHE A 72 -5.76 5.34 -8.09
C PHE A 72 -5.76 5.35 -9.63
N VAL A 73 -6.77 5.95 -10.26
CA VAL A 73 -6.86 6.03 -11.73
C VAL A 73 -5.70 6.84 -12.27
N LEU A 74 -5.42 8.03 -11.70
CA LEU A 74 -4.34 8.91 -12.15
C LEU A 74 -2.98 8.19 -12.17
N VAL A 75 -2.60 7.55 -11.07
CA VAL A 75 -1.33 6.82 -10.98
C VAL A 75 -1.27 5.64 -11.93
N SER A 76 -2.40 4.95 -12.13
CA SER A 76 -2.47 3.81 -13.05
C SER A 76 -2.25 4.24 -14.49
N GLU A 77 -2.86 5.34 -14.91
CA GLU A 77 -2.71 5.89 -16.27
C GLU A 77 -1.31 6.45 -16.50
N GLN A 78 -0.73 7.18 -15.54
CA GLN A 78 0.64 7.68 -15.66
C GLN A 78 1.67 6.54 -15.74
N LEU A 79 1.53 5.50 -14.95
CA LEU A 79 2.39 4.31 -15.06
C LEU A 79 2.23 3.62 -16.42
N ALA A 80 1.01 3.53 -16.94
CA ALA A 80 0.76 2.97 -18.27
C ALA A 80 1.40 3.81 -19.38
N GLU A 81 1.36 5.14 -19.32
CA GLU A 81 2.07 6.04 -20.23
C GLU A 81 3.60 5.84 -20.20
N MET A 82 4.15 5.41 -19.06
CA MET A 82 5.56 5.05 -18.91
C MET A 82 5.89 3.61 -19.35
N GLY A 83 4.90 2.86 -19.87
CA GLY A 83 5.07 1.51 -20.39
C GLY A 83 4.91 0.39 -19.37
N TYR A 84 4.32 0.66 -18.21
CA TYR A 84 3.97 -0.36 -17.23
C TYR A 84 2.55 -0.90 -17.48
N TYR A 85 2.37 -2.19 -17.32
CA TYR A 85 1.05 -2.79 -17.14
C TYR A 85 0.65 -2.67 -15.67
N VAL A 86 -0.47 -2.02 -15.39
CA VAL A 86 -1.00 -1.87 -14.03
C VAL A 86 -2.17 -2.81 -13.83
N LEU A 87 -2.02 -3.75 -12.89
CA LEU A 87 -3.03 -4.77 -12.62
C LEU A 87 -3.65 -4.53 -11.24
N ARG A 88 -4.95 -4.20 -11.21
CA ARG A 88 -5.70 -4.15 -9.97
C ARG A 88 -5.97 -5.57 -9.48
N MET A 89 -5.43 -5.90 -8.31
CA MET A 89 -5.55 -7.21 -7.67
C MET A 89 -6.75 -7.25 -6.72
N GLY A 90 -7.32 -8.43 -6.54
CA GLY A 90 -8.39 -8.66 -5.56
C GLY A 90 -9.20 -9.91 -5.88
N VAL A 91 -9.67 -10.60 -4.82
CA VAL A 91 -10.59 -11.76 -4.95
C VAL A 91 -12.04 -11.28 -5.05
N ALA A 92 -12.37 -10.21 -4.34
CA ALA A 92 -13.67 -9.56 -4.36
C ALA A 92 -13.43 -8.06 -4.13
N VAL A 93 -14.13 -7.24 -4.89
CA VAL A 93 -13.99 -5.78 -4.89
C VAL A 93 -15.37 -5.13 -5.06
N LYS A 94 -15.56 -3.95 -4.46
CA LYS A 94 -16.85 -3.23 -4.51
C LYS A 94 -17.09 -2.51 -5.84
N LYS A 95 -16.03 -1.90 -6.37
CA LYS A 95 -16.12 -1.02 -7.52
C LYS A 95 -15.02 -1.37 -8.53
N PRO A 96 -15.29 -1.37 -9.83
CA PRO A 96 -14.25 -1.57 -10.84
C PRO A 96 -13.27 -0.41 -10.87
N LEU A 97 -12.04 -0.69 -11.32
CA LEU A 97 -11.08 0.32 -11.73
C LEU A 97 -11.39 0.71 -13.18
N GLU A 98 -11.91 1.92 -13.38
CA GLU A 98 -12.31 2.40 -14.70
C GLU A 98 -11.16 3.19 -15.35
N SER A 99 -10.62 2.67 -16.45
CA SER A 99 -9.66 3.36 -17.31
C SER A 99 -9.86 2.91 -18.76
N ASN A 100 -9.61 3.83 -19.69
CA ASN A 100 -9.61 3.55 -21.14
C ASN A 100 -8.23 3.11 -21.65
N ASN A 101 -7.20 3.13 -20.81
CA ASN A 101 -5.87 2.71 -21.20
C ASN A 101 -5.77 1.17 -21.17
N PRO A 102 -5.44 0.50 -22.29
CA PRO A 102 -5.40 -0.96 -22.38
C PRO A 102 -4.32 -1.60 -21.48
N MET A 103 -3.36 -0.83 -20.99
CA MET A 103 -2.35 -1.31 -20.05
C MET A 103 -2.79 -1.22 -18.59
N VAL A 104 -3.94 -0.61 -18.30
CA VAL A 104 -4.58 -0.60 -16.98
C VAL A 104 -5.64 -1.68 -16.95
N ILE A 105 -5.38 -2.75 -16.22
CA ILE A 105 -6.20 -3.98 -16.24
C ILE A 105 -6.85 -4.17 -14.86
N ASP A 106 -8.17 -4.12 -14.79
CA ASP A 106 -8.90 -4.52 -13.60
C ASP A 106 -8.96 -6.06 -13.51
N TYR A 107 -7.84 -6.66 -13.11
CA TYR A 107 -7.69 -8.12 -13.03
C TYR A 107 -8.65 -8.75 -12.01
N ALA A 108 -9.09 -7.98 -11.01
CA ALA A 108 -10.09 -8.44 -10.04
C ALA A 108 -11.49 -8.66 -10.63
N ASN A 109 -11.82 -8.03 -11.78
CA ASN A 109 -13.14 -8.06 -12.42
C ASN A 109 -13.16 -8.60 -13.86
N ASN A 110 -12.04 -9.09 -14.40
CA ASN A 110 -11.95 -9.52 -15.80
C ASN A 110 -12.24 -11.02 -16.00
N ASP A 111 -12.71 -11.73 -14.99
CA ASP A 111 -13.00 -13.18 -14.99
C ASP A 111 -11.79 -14.08 -15.32
N MET A 112 -10.57 -13.54 -15.41
CA MET A 112 -9.35 -14.30 -15.71
C MET A 112 -8.51 -14.58 -14.45
N ARG A 113 -8.95 -14.12 -13.30
CA ARG A 113 -8.23 -14.31 -12.04
C ARG A 113 -8.15 -15.79 -11.66
N THR A 114 -6.96 -16.24 -11.28
CA THR A 114 -6.73 -17.53 -10.65
C THR A 114 -5.75 -17.39 -9.47
N ASP A 115 -5.86 -18.28 -8.46
CA ASP A 115 -4.95 -18.26 -7.31
C ASP A 115 -3.49 -18.49 -7.73
N PHE A 116 -3.25 -19.28 -8.77
CA PHE A 116 -1.92 -19.45 -9.35
C PHE A 116 -1.37 -18.14 -9.90
N MET A 117 -2.18 -17.41 -10.68
CA MET A 117 -1.73 -16.15 -11.27
C MET A 117 -1.56 -15.05 -10.25
N ASP A 118 -2.31 -15.02 -9.14
CA ASP A 118 -2.05 -14.07 -8.05
C ASP A 118 -0.61 -14.20 -7.53
N ILE A 119 -0.15 -15.45 -7.34
CA ILE A 119 1.22 -15.71 -6.86
C ILE A 119 2.26 -15.50 -7.97
N TYR A 120 1.93 -15.88 -9.21
CA TYR A 120 2.84 -15.70 -10.34
C TYR A 120 3.08 -14.21 -10.63
N LEU A 121 2.02 -13.40 -10.71
CA LEU A 121 2.11 -11.94 -10.89
C LEU A 121 2.90 -11.29 -9.76
N ALA A 122 2.67 -11.71 -8.51
CA ALA A 122 3.43 -11.24 -7.36
C ALA A 122 4.94 -11.52 -7.47
N SER A 123 5.33 -12.59 -8.15
CA SER A 123 6.74 -12.95 -8.33
C SER A 123 7.45 -12.16 -9.43
N ILE A 124 6.72 -11.71 -10.44
CA ILE A 124 7.30 -11.05 -11.63
C ILE A 124 7.09 -9.54 -11.66
N CYS A 125 6.23 -8.97 -10.82
CA CYS A 125 6.00 -7.53 -10.81
C CYS A 125 7.28 -6.74 -10.48
N GLU A 126 7.36 -5.50 -10.95
CA GLU A 126 8.44 -4.58 -10.61
C GLU A 126 8.27 -4.06 -9.17
N PHE A 127 7.08 -3.62 -8.84
CA PHE A 127 6.71 -3.18 -7.50
C PHE A 127 5.19 -3.26 -7.27
N VAL A 128 4.78 -2.98 -6.04
CA VAL A 128 3.38 -2.99 -5.62
C VAL A 128 2.99 -1.60 -5.11
N ILE A 129 1.80 -1.11 -5.46
CA ILE A 129 1.13 -0.01 -4.77
C ILE A 129 0.07 -0.64 -3.87
N SER A 130 0.12 -0.39 -2.58
CA SER A 130 -0.76 -1.05 -1.61
C SER A 130 -1.29 -0.09 -0.55
N THR A 131 -2.50 -0.35 -0.08
CA THR A 131 -3.06 0.32 1.10
C THR A 131 -2.83 -0.49 2.39
N GLY A 132 -1.83 -1.38 2.40
CA GLY A 132 -1.48 -2.22 3.55
C GLY A 132 -2.49 -3.34 3.81
N ASN A 133 -2.98 -4.00 2.78
CA ASN A 133 -3.85 -5.17 2.88
C ASN A 133 -3.08 -6.48 2.69
N GLY A 134 -3.72 -7.62 2.99
CA GLY A 134 -3.07 -8.92 2.86
C GLY A 134 -2.79 -9.37 1.41
N GLY A 135 -3.36 -8.70 0.41
CA GLY A 135 -3.18 -9.02 -1.00
C GLY A 135 -1.77 -8.73 -1.53
N ASP A 136 -1.04 -7.84 -0.87
CA ASP A 136 0.36 -7.51 -1.21
C ASP A 136 1.38 -8.51 -0.65
N ALA A 137 0.99 -9.30 0.36
CA ALA A 137 1.89 -10.17 1.09
C ALA A 137 2.69 -11.17 0.21
N PRO A 138 2.14 -11.81 -0.83
CA PRO A 138 2.92 -12.66 -1.71
C PRO A 138 4.08 -11.91 -2.37
N ALA A 139 3.84 -10.73 -2.93
CA ALA A 139 4.87 -9.93 -3.57
C ALA A 139 5.92 -9.44 -2.56
N VAL A 140 5.47 -8.81 -1.48
CA VAL A 140 6.33 -8.10 -0.54
C VAL A 140 7.04 -9.05 0.42
N ALA A 141 6.30 -9.98 1.05
CA ALA A 141 6.85 -10.87 2.07
C ALA A 141 7.55 -12.10 1.48
N CYS A 142 7.03 -12.68 0.36
CA CYS A 142 7.59 -13.88 -0.24
C CYS A 142 8.66 -13.54 -1.30
N PHE A 143 8.33 -12.64 -2.23
CA PHE A 143 9.21 -12.33 -3.37
C PHE A 143 10.06 -11.06 -3.18
N ARG A 144 9.95 -10.37 -2.04
CA ARG A 144 10.77 -9.19 -1.68
C ARG A 144 10.64 -8.03 -2.66
N LYS A 145 9.50 -7.91 -3.32
CA LYS A 145 9.24 -6.81 -4.23
C LYS A 145 9.13 -5.49 -3.48
N PRO A 146 9.63 -4.38 -4.03
CA PRO A 146 9.41 -3.05 -3.48
C PRO A 146 7.92 -2.74 -3.36
N CYS A 147 7.54 -1.90 -2.39
CA CYS A 147 6.16 -1.52 -2.20
C CYS A 147 6.02 -0.03 -1.88
N VAL A 148 5.03 0.59 -2.49
CA VAL A 148 4.56 1.93 -2.15
C VAL A 148 3.29 1.78 -1.32
N TYR A 149 3.38 2.09 -0.04
CA TYR A 149 2.21 2.10 0.85
C TYR A 149 1.59 3.49 0.86
N VAL A 150 0.34 3.59 0.41
CA VAL A 150 -0.45 4.80 0.42
C VAL A 150 -1.69 4.63 1.29
N ASN A 151 -2.25 5.72 1.78
CA ASN A 151 -3.37 5.63 2.73
C ASN A 151 -3.06 4.71 3.92
N TYR A 152 -1.78 4.56 4.28
CA TYR A 152 -1.36 3.58 5.28
C TYR A 152 -1.84 3.98 6.67
N CYS A 153 -2.60 3.13 7.29
CA CYS A 153 -3.13 3.36 8.64
C CYS A 153 -3.31 2.02 9.39
N PRO A 154 -2.89 1.90 10.65
CA PRO A 154 -2.31 2.97 11.51
C PRO A 154 -0.82 3.21 11.24
N ILE A 155 -0.40 4.48 11.30
CA ILE A 155 0.97 4.88 10.92
C ILE A 155 2.06 4.25 11.82
N LEU A 156 1.76 3.96 13.09
CA LEU A 156 2.73 3.37 14.01
C LEU A 156 3.01 1.88 13.76
N TYR A 157 2.29 1.24 12.83
CA TYR A 157 2.50 -0.18 12.50
C TYR A 157 3.17 -0.39 11.14
N LEU A 158 4.05 0.55 10.73
CA LEU A 158 4.89 0.37 9.54
C LEU A 158 5.68 -0.93 9.62
N PHE A 159 5.78 -1.64 8.51
CA PHE A 159 6.37 -2.98 8.47
C PHE A 159 7.89 -2.97 8.65
N THR A 160 8.40 -3.89 9.48
CA THR A 160 9.83 -4.07 9.77
C THR A 160 10.49 -5.15 8.92
N PHE A 161 9.70 -5.97 8.23
CA PHE A 161 10.18 -7.12 7.46
C PHE A 161 10.51 -6.80 6.00
N ILE A 162 10.24 -5.59 5.56
CA ILE A 162 10.48 -5.11 4.19
C ILE A 162 11.61 -4.08 4.14
N SER A 163 12.18 -3.92 2.96
CA SER A 163 13.14 -2.88 2.61
C SER A 163 12.80 -2.36 1.21
N ASN A 164 13.38 -1.24 0.80
CA ASN A 164 13.14 -0.61 -0.50
C ASN A 164 11.66 -0.29 -0.72
N SER A 165 11.00 0.24 0.30
CA SER A 165 9.58 0.60 0.26
C SER A 165 9.39 2.03 0.71
N LEU A 166 8.35 2.65 0.17
CA LEU A 166 7.90 4.00 0.51
C LEU A 166 6.57 3.93 1.25
N ALA A 167 6.29 4.92 2.10
CA ALA A 167 4.99 5.02 2.76
C ALA A 167 4.52 6.46 2.86
N ILE A 168 3.20 6.66 2.73
CA ILE A 168 2.46 7.85 3.16
C ILE A 168 1.19 7.42 3.87
N THR A 169 0.75 8.19 4.86
CA THR A 169 -0.44 7.88 5.66
C THR A 169 -1.66 8.66 5.19
N LYS A 170 -2.86 8.22 5.59
CA LYS A 170 -4.08 9.04 5.50
C LYS A 170 -3.90 10.32 6.31
N HIS A 171 -4.58 11.40 5.90
CA HIS A 171 -4.66 12.64 6.67
C HIS A 171 -5.55 12.44 7.90
N HIS A 172 -5.12 12.93 9.05
CA HIS A 172 -5.83 12.80 10.31
C HIS A 172 -6.45 14.16 10.68
N ILE A 173 -7.75 14.31 10.47
CA ILE A 173 -8.46 15.58 10.68
C ILE A 173 -9.16 15.56 12.03
N SER A 174 -8.88 16.56 12.88
CA SER A 174 -9.61 16.75 14.13
C SER A 174 -11.04 17.21 13.86
N THR A 175 -12.04 16.50 14.42
CA THR A 175 -13.46 16.89 14.33
C THR A 175 -13.79 18.09 15.22
N ILE A 176 -12.90 18.45 16.16
CA ILE A 176 -13.13 19.57 17.10
C ILE A 176 -12.94 20.92 16.41
N ASN A 177 -11.90 21.04 15.59
CA ASN A 177 -11.50 22.31 14.98
C ASN A 177 -11.33 22.23 13.46
N ASN A 178 -11.63 21.09 12.87
CA ASN A 178 -11.52 20.79 11.43
C ASN A 178 -10.11 21.05 10.85
N LYS A 179 -9.06 20.86 11.69
CA LYS A 179 -7.67 20.98 11.26
C LYS A 179 -7.00 19.61 11.22
N GLU A 180 -6.04 19.49 10.33
CA GLU A 180 -5.20 18.30 10.28
C GLU A 180 -4.23 18.29 11.46
N LEU A 181 -4.09 17.11 12.09
CA LEU A 181 -3.16 16.90 13.19
C LEU A 181 -1.72 16.87 12.69
N THR A 182 -0.81 17.48 13.41
CA THR A 182 0.62 17.28 13.20
C THR A 182 1.04 15.86 13.56
N PHE A 183 2.18 15.41 13.04
CA PHE A 183 2.66 14.05 13.34
C PHE A 183 2.91 13.85 14.84
N LYS A 184 3.40 14.88 15.55
CA LYS A 184 3.54 14.83 17.00
C LYS A 184 2.21 14.67 17.72
N GLU A 185 1.15 15.34 17.26
CA GLU A 185 -0.19 15.19 17.85
C GLU A 185 -0.76 13.79 17.57
N ILE A 186 -0.56 13.24 16.38
CA ILE A 186 -0.95 11.85 16.05
C ILE A 186 -0.29 10.86 17.03
N ILE A 187 0.99 11.07 17.34
CA ILE A 187 1.74 10.22 18.29
C ILE A 187 1.28 10.45 19.73
N SER A 188 1.23 11.70 20.19
CA SER A 188 0.93 12.04 21.59
C SER A 188 -0.49 11.67 22.01
N ASN A 189 -1.44 11.72 21.08
CA ASN A 189 -2.83 11.36 21.31
C ASN A 189 -3.12 9.85 21.09
N ASN A 190 -2.09 9.02 20.87
CA ASN A 190 -2.20 7.60 20.54
C ASN A 190 -3.06 7.26 19.30
N VAL A 191 -3.40 8.26 18.49
CA VAL A 191 -4.23 8.06 17.28
C VAL A 191 -3.48 7.24 16.24
N GLY A 192 -2.16 7.42 16.16
CA GLY A 192 -1.30 6.66 15.24
C GLY A 192 -1.26 5.16 15.49
N ALA A 193 -1.74 4.68 16.65
CA ALA A 193 -1.82 3.27 17.02
C ALA A 193 -3.26 2.70 16.94
N CYS A 194 -4.26 3.48 16.57
CA CYS A 194 -5.65 3.04 16.47
C CYS A 194 -5.84 1.94 15.42
N MET A 195 -6.32 0.77 15.84
CA MET A 195 -6.54 -0.41 14.98
C MET A 195 -8.04 -0.67 14.70
N GLN A 196 -8.91 0.24 15.11
CA GLN A 196 -10.36 0.13 14.93
C GLN A 196 -10.96 1.49 14.60
N SER A 197 -11.98 1.54 13.74
CA SER A 197 -12.68 2.78 13.35
C SER A 197 -13.17 3.56 14.56
N GLU A 198 -13.74 2.87 15.55
CA GLU A 198 -14.23 3.45 16.79
C GLU A 198 -13.14 4.19 17.59
N CYS A 199 -11.89 3.71 17.56
CA CYS A 199 -10.77 4.37 18.22
C CYS A 199 -10.50 5.77 17.64
N PHE A 200 -10.58 5.93 16.32
CA PHE A 200 -10.45 7.25 15.68
C PHE A 200 -11.63 8.16 16.06
N GLU A 201 -12.85 7.64 16.03
CA GLU A 201 -14.07 8.37 16.40
C GLU A 201 -14.02 8.86 17.86
N GLN A 202 -13.64 8.00 18.80
CA GLN A 202 -13.49 8.33 20.23
C GLN A 202 -12.44 9.39 20.49
N ASN A 203 -11.39 9.45 19.65
CA ASN A 203 -10.36 10.50 19.73
C ASN A 203 -10.73 11.76 18.92
N GLY A 204 -11.94 11.83 18.35
CA GLY A 204 -12.39 12.97 17.57
C GLY A 204 -11.58 13.17 16.29
N VAL A 205 -11.21 12.09 15.61
CA VAL A 205 -10.42 12.12 14.38
C VAL A 205 -11.17 11.45 13.24
N VAL A 206 -11.18 12.12 12.09
CA VAL A 206 -11.62 11.57 10.79
C VAL A 206 -10.39 11.37 9.91
N LEU A 207 -10.34 10.23 9.24
CA LEU A 207 -9.29 9.91 8.28
C LEU A 207 -9.72 10.30 6.86
N ILE A 208 -8.89 11.10 6.19
CA ILE A 208 -9.08 11.46 4.79
C ILE A 208 -8.00 10.75 3.96
N GLU A 209 -8.39 10.22 2.82
CA GLU A 209 -7.47 9.54 1.91
C GLU A 209 -6.47 10.51 1.28
N ASN A 210 -5.30 9.98 0.93
CA ASN A 210 -4.36 10.69 0.09
C ASN A 210 -5.03 11.07 -1.24
N THR A 211 -4.69 12.25 -1.76
CA THR A 211 -5.18 12.68 -3.06
C THR A 211 -4.58 11.83 -4.20
N PRO A 212 -5.21 11.79 -5.38
CA PRO A 212 -4.63 11.12 -6.55
C PRO A 212 -3.21 11.61 -6.87
N GLU A 213 -2.93 12.90 -6.67
CA GLU A 213 -1.62 13.51 -6.89
C GLU A 213 -0.59 13.02 -5.87
N GLU A 214 -0.93 12.95 -4.59
CA GLU A 214 -0.04 12.41 -3.55
C GLU A 214 0.29 10.94 -3.79
N ILE A 215 -0.70 10.14 -4.20
CA ILE A 215 -0.51 8.73 -4.56
C ILE A 215 0.43 8.62 -5.77
N CYS A 216 0.22 9.48 -6.76
CA CYS A 216 1.03 9.52 -7.97
C CYS A 216 2.48 9.93 -7.67
N ASP A 217 2.68 10.99 -6.92
CA ASP A 217 4.00 11.51 -6.54
C ASP A 217 4.87 10.44 -5.87
N VAL A 218 4.31 9.71 -4.91
CA VAL A 218 5.08 8.68 -4.20
C VAL A 218 5.33 7.43 -5.07
N ALA A 219 4.43 7.12 -6.00
CA ALA A 219 4.65 6.05 -6.97
C ALA A 219 5.73 6.41 -7.99
N MET A 220 5.75 7.67 -8.47
CA MET A 220 6.81 8.18 -9.34
C MET A 220 8.17 8.18 -8.63
N GLU A 221 8.24 8.57 -7.35
CA GLU A 221 9.46 8.43 -6.55
C GLU A 221 9.97 6.99 -6.54
N MET A 222 9.08 5.99 -6.46
CA MET A 222 9.47 4.58 -6.53
C MET A 222 10.01 4.22 -7.92
N VAL A 223 9.35 4.64 -9.00
CA VAL A 223 9.83 4.39 -10.37
C VAL A 223 11.21 4.98 -10.57
N GLU A 224 11.43 6.23 -10.15
CA GLU A 224 12.73 6.89 -10.27
C GLU A 224 13.83 6.18 -9.47
N LYS A 225 13.51 5.67 -8.27
CA LYS A 225 14.44 4.88 -7.45
C LYS A 225 14.77 3.52 -8.10
N LEU A 226 13.81 2.89 -8.76
CA LEU A 226 14.02 1.61 -9.44
C LEU A 226 14.78 1.74 -10.77
N THR A 227 14.76 2.94 -11.36
CA THR A 227 15.48 3.25 -12.60
C THR A 227 16.78 4.03 -12.39
N ASP A 228 17.21 4.16 -11.13
CA ASP A 228 18.40 4.92 -10.73
C ASP A 228 18.39 6.40 -11.20
N SER A 229 17.21 6.96 -11.42
CA SER A 229 17.01 8.37 -11.86
C SER A 229 16.60 9.30 -10.71
N TRP A 230 16.32 8.76 -9.53
CA TRP A 230 15.93 9.55 -8.36
C TRP A 230 17.05 10.50 -7.94
N THR A 231 16.74 11.78 -7.89
CA THR A 231 17.63 12.81 -7.38
C THR A 231 17.02 13.49 -6.17
N PRO A 232 17.53 13.22 -4.95
CA PRO A 232 16.99 13.83 -3.74
C PRO A 232 17.29 15.34 -3.73
N MET A 233 16.34 16.12 -3.22
CA MET A 233 16.56 17.54 -2.92
C MET A 233 17.38 17.69 -1.63
N SER A 234 18.07 18.82 -1.49
CA SER A 234 18.92 19.07 -0.30
C SER A 234 18.16 19.02 1.03
N ILE A 235 16.85 19.28 1.01
CA ILE A 235 15.98 19.25 2.19
C ILE A 235 15.51 17.84 2.58
N ASP A 236 15.53 16.88 1.66
CA ASP A 236 14.91 15.56 1.88
C ASP A 236 15.54 14.80 3.04
N SER A 237 16.87 14.81 3.15
CA SER A 237 17.56 14.14 4.26
C SER A 237 17.15 14.72 5.62
N MET A 238 16.99 16.03 5.71
CA MET A 238 16.54 16.70 6.94
C MET A 238 15.09 16.31 7.27
N LEU A 239 14.19 16.32 6.29
CA LEU A 239 12.79 15.97 6.50
C LEU A 239 12.63 14.49 6.91
N GLN A 240 13.36 13.58 6.26
CA GLN A 240 13.40 12.16 6.66
C GLN A 240 13.92 12.00 8.10
N SER A 241 15.03 12.67 8.44
CA SER A 241 15.56 12.61 9.81
C SER A 241 14.53 13.13 10.82
N THR A 242 13.90 14.27 10.55
CA THR A 242 12.88 14.86 11.43
C THR A 242 11.69 13.91 11.61
N PHE A 243 11.22 13.26 10.52
CA PHE A 243 10.13 12.28 10.61
C PHE A 243 10.51 11.10 11.53
N TRP A 244 11.71 10.51 11.34
CA TRP A 244 12.15 9.37 12.12
C TRP A 244 12.52 9.72 13.57
N ASP A 245 12.92 10.96 13.84
CA ASP A 245 13.15 11.45 15.21
C ASP A 245 11.85 11.58 16.01
N ILE A 246 10.74 11.89 15.34
CA ILE A 246 9.39 11.92 15.95
C ILE A 246 8.83 10.49 16.08
N PHE A 247 9.08 9.63 15.11
CA PHE A 247 8.53 8.27 15.07
C PHE A 247 9.05 7.42 16.24
N PRO A 248 8.18 6.82 17.05
CA PRO A 248 8.58 6.12 18.30
C PRO A 248 9.09 4.69 18.03
N ASN A 249 10.03 4.51 17.11
CA ASN A 249 10.49 3.20 16.65
C ASN A 249 11.24 2.37 17.70
N THR A 250 11.79 3.01 18.73
CA THR A 250 12.60 2.34 19.75
C THR A 250 12.06 2.55 21.18
N LYS A 251 11.03 3.38 21.33
CA LYS A 251 10.46 3.67 22.66
C LYS A 251 9.33 2.69 22.96
N PRO A 252 9.28 2.10 24.16
CA PRO A 252 8.16 1.26 24.54
C PRO A 252 6.88 2.09 24.63
N ILE A 253 5.82 1.61 24.01
CA ILE A 253 4.45 2.07 24.26
C ILE A 253 3.87 1.10 25.27
N ASN A 254 3.42 1.60 26.42
CA ASN A 254 2.93 0.77 27.54
C ASN A 254 3.92 -0.33 28.00
N GLY A 255 5.23 -0.08 27.89
CA GLY A 255 6.27 -1.02 28.30
C GLY A 255 6.68 -2.04 27.23
N GLU A 256 6.04 -2.04 26.06
CA GLU A 256 6.39 -2.91 24.94
C GLU A 256 7.05 -2.11 23.81
N VAL A 257 8.08 -2.69 23.20
CA VAL A 257 8.70 -2.13 22.00
C VAL A 257 7.83 -2.49 20.79
N LEU A 258 7.22 -1.48 20.18
CA LEU A 258 6.27 -1.66 19.08
C LEU A 258 6.91 -2.25 17.83
N HIS A 259 8.17 -1.90 17.58
CA HIS A 259 8.83 -2.22 16.32
C HIS A 259 10.25 -2.73 16.47
N GLY A 260 10.63 -3.65 15.56
CA GLY A 260 11.99 -3.84 15.16
C GLY A 260 12.49 -2.69 14.25
N GLU A 261 13.61 -2.90 13.57
CA GLU A 261 14.20 -1.95 12.64
C GLU A 261 13.28 -1.71 11.42
N ILE A 262 12.84 -0.47 11.21
CA ILE A 262 12.11 -0.04 10.00
C ILE A 262 13.12 0.40 8.96
N ARG A 263 12.98 -0.10 7.73
CA ARG A 263 13.90 0.14 6.61
C ARG A 263 13.25 0.75 5.38
N MET A 264 12.03 1.25 5.51
CA MET A 264 11.37 2.04 4.48
C MET A 264 11.67 3.51 4.63
N THR A 265 11.45 4.28 3.58
CA THR A 265 11.46 5.75 3.60
C THR A 265 10.03 6.28 3.56
N TYR A 266 9.82 7.45 4.13
CA TYR A 266 8.56 8.15 3.98
C TYR A 266 8.56 8.96 2.68
N GLY A 267 7.40 9.11 2.00
CA GLY A 267 7.33 9.79 0.70
C GLY A 267 7.92 11.20 0.74
N SER A 268 8.93 11.45 -0.10
CA SER A 268 9.70 12.71 -0.06
C SER A 268 8.85 13.91 -0.47
N ASN A 269 8.04 13.78 -1.54
CA ASN A 269 7.11 14.83 -1.95
C ASN A 269 6.07 15.14 -0.87
N PHE A 270 5.53 14.10 -0.22
CA PHE A 270 4.59 14.29 0.88
C PHE A 270 5.22 15.13 2.00
N LEU A 271 6.43 14.80 2.43
CA LEU A 271 7.11 15.56 3.48
C LEU A 271 7.44 16.99 3.07
N ARG A 272 7.86 17.23 1.81
CA ARG A 272 8.13 18.57 1.29
C ARG A 272 6.88 19.44 1.26
N ASN A 273 5.75 18.90 0.83
CA ASN A 273 4.49 19.60 0.73
C ASN A 273 3.84 19.84 2.09
N ASN A 274 4.20 19.02 3.09
CA ASN A 274 3.61 19.01 4.43
C ASN A 274 4.64 19.27 5.54
N THR A 275 5.58 20.21 5.34
CA THR A 275 6.63 20.51 6.35
C THR A 275 6.07 20.96 7.70
N TRP A 276 4.89 21.57 7.73
CA TRP A 276 4.15 21.94 8.92
C TRP A 276 3.75 20.72 9.76
N TRP A 277 3.53 19.58 9.12
CA TRP A 277 3.12 18.34 9.74
C TRP A 277 4.17 17.76 10.70
N LEU A 278 5.45 18.08 10.46
CA LEU A 278 6.58 17.65 11.29
C LEU A 278 6.93 18.63 12.45
N LYS A 279 6.12 19.68 12.66
CA LYS A 279 6.39 20.69 13.70
C LYS A 279 5.98 20.27 15.10
#